data_1dfb79bebfe7c2b385e92779a6cfd97a
#
_entry.id   1dfb79bebfe7c2b385e92779a6cfd97a
#
_cell.length_a   1.000
_cell.length_b   1.000
_cell.length_c   1.000
_cell.angle_alpha   90.00
_cell.angle_beta   90.00
_cell.angle_gamma   90.00
#
_symmetry.space_group_name_H-M   'P 1'
#
loop_
_entity.id
_entity.type
_entity.pdbx_description
1 polymer ?
#
loop_
_entity_poly.entity_id
_entity_poly.type
_entity_poly.pdbx_seq_one_letter_code
_entity_poly.pdbx_strand_id
1 'polypeptide(L)'
;MIHKLATLTLFLSFFNILFGHCQVPCGVYGDSARFTQMLEDQSTIAKAIGQISELTGKEDAQSANQLSRWVATKEDHASKIQKIIAEYFLTQRIKSSSDKYDALLKGAHAVMVAAMKCKQGVDVKNADSLKSAIESFQSVYEK
;
A
#
# COMPACT_ATOMS: atom_id res chain seq x y z
N MET A 1 -2.29 55.87 -19.48
CA MET A 1 -3.22 54.72 -19.59
C MET A 1 -2.49 53.40 -19.89
N ILE A 2 -1.48 53.39 -20.74
CA ILE A 2 -0.76 52.18 -21.19
C ILE A 2 -0.07 51.42 -20.01
N HIS A 3 0.54 52.15 -19.05
CA HIS A 3 1.21 51.51 -17.91
C HIS A 3 0.26 50.81 -16.93
N LYS A 4 -1.00 51.26 -16.77
CA LYS A 4 -2.01 50.62 -15.93
C LYS A 4 -2.55 49.34 -16.57
N LEU A 5 -2.62 49.29 -17.91
CA LEU A 5 -3.00 48.08 -18.63
C LEU A 5 -1.91 47.00 -18.53
N ALA A 6 -0.64 47.38 -18.68
CA ALA A 6 0.49 46.44 -18.59
C ALA A 6 0.61 45.79 -17.21
N THR A 7 0.35 46.55 -16.13
CA THR A 7 0.35 46.02 -14.76
C THR A 7 -0.78 45.05 -14.48
N LEU A 8 -1.98 45.30 -15.07
CA LEU A 8 -3.12 44.41 -14.92
C LEU A 8 -2.92 43.09 -15.70
N THR A 9 -2.30 43.16 -16.88
CA THR A 9 -1.99 41.95 -17.68
C THR A 9 -0.93 41.08 -16.98
N LEU A 10 0.06 41.65 -16.32
CA LEU A 10 1.08 40.94 -15.59
C LEU A 10 0.50 40.23 -14.33
N PHE A 11 -0.51 40.82 -13.68
CA PHE A 11 -1.16 40.22 -12.50
C PHE A 11 -2.08 39.06 -12.87
N LEU A 12 -2.69 39.03 -14.04
CA LEU A 12 -3.51 37.93 -14.53
C LEU A 12 -2.67 36.72 -14.98
N SER A 13 -1.40 36.91 -15.32
CA SER A 13 -0.52 35.80 -15.76
C SER A 13 -0.04 34.90 -14.60
N PHE A 14 -0.26 35.29 -13.35
CA PHE A 14 0.15 34.53 -12.15
C PHE A 14 -0.93 33.59 -11.61
N PHE A 15 -2.12 33.54 -12.21
CA PHE A 15 -3.13 32.53 -11.85
C PHE A 15 -2.82 31.20 -12.57
N ASN A 16 -1.64 30.63 -12.29
CA ASN A 16 -1.41 29.22 -12.54
C ASN A 16 -2.28 28.44 -11.53
N ILE A 17 -3.33 27.79 -12.04
CA ILE A 17 -4.09 26.81 -11.26
C ILE A 17 -3.12 25.67 -10.95
N LEU A 18 -2.50 25.73 -9.80
CA LEU A 18 -1.71 24.63 -9.25
C LEU A 18 -2.71 23.50 -8.91
N PHE A 19 -2.85 22.55 -9.83
CA PHE A 19 -3.51 21.29 -9.51
C PHE A 19 -2.64 20.58 -8.47
N GLY A 20 -3.06 20.62 -7.23
CA GLY A 20 -2.41 19.87 -6.16
C GLY A 20 -2.51 18.37 -6.45
N HIS A 21 -1.37 17.67 -6.39
CA HIS A 21 -1.36 16.21 -6.44
C HIS A 21 -1.87 15.65 -5.13
N CYS A 22 -2.82 14.70 -5.20
CA CYS A 22 -3.37 14.05 -4.02
C CYS A 22 -2.33 13.16 -3.31
N GLN A 23 -1.49 12.45 -4.08
CA GLN A 23 -0.39 11.64 -3.54
C GLN A 23 0.54 11.19 -4.67
N VAL A 24 1.83 11.18 -4.41
CA VAL A 24 2.83 10.66 -5.35
C VAL A 24 3.00 9.15 -5.13
N PRO A 25 3.01 8.34 -6.18
CA PRO A 25 2.85 8.67 -7.60
C PRO A 25 1.39 8.76 -8.02
N CYS A 26 0.93 9.93 -8.41
CA CYS A 26 -0.40 10.13 -8.96
C CYS A 26 -0.35 9.96 -10.48
N GLY A 27 -0.73 8.78 -10.99
CA GLY A 27 -0.78 8.49 -12.43
C GLY A 27 0.58 8.39 -13.14
N VAL A 28 1.70 8.45 -12.41
CA VAL A 28 3.06 8.31 -12.97
C VAL A 28 3.39 6.84 -13.25
N TYR A 29 2.93 5.94 -12.39
CA TYR A 29 3.07 4.50 -12.58
C TYR A 29 1.69 3.86 -12.73
N GLY A 30 1.60 2.80 -13.51
CA GLY A 30 0.37 2.02 -13.65
C GLY A 30 -0.05 1.38 -12.33
N ASP A 31 -1.35 1.17 -12.15
CA ASP A 31 -1.92 0.56 -10.94
C ASP A 31 -1.37 -0.86 -10.70
N SER A 32 -1.01 -1.60 -11.78
CA SER A 32 -0.35 -2.91 -11.72
C SER A 32 0.95 -2.90 -10.92
N ALA A 33 1.72 -1.81 -10.96
CA ALA A 33 2.93 -1.66 -10.15
C ALA A 33 2.63 -1.70 -8.64
N ARG A 34 1.46 -1.22 -8.19
CA ARG A 34 1.04 -1.27 -6.79
C ARG A 34 0.71 -2.69 -6.36
N PHE A 35 0.06 -3.47 -7.23
CA PHE A 35 -0.20 -4.90 -6.98
C PHE A 35 1.09 -5.70 -6.90
N THR A 36 2.03 -5.48 -7.84
CA THR A 36 3.36 -6.09 -7.80
C THR A 36 4.08 -5.78 -6.48
N GLN A 37 4.10 -4.52 -6.06
CA GLN A 37 4.71 -4.12 -4.79
C GLN A 37 4.08 -4.81 -3.57
N MET A 38 2.74 -4.90 -3.52
CA MET A 38 2.07 -5.60 -2.42
C MET A 38 2.38 -7.10 -2.40
N LEU A 39 2.56 -7.74 -3.55
CA LEU A 39 2.95 -9.16 -3.63
C LEU A 39 4.41 -9.37 -3.23
N GLU A 40 5.32 -8.45 -3.54
CA GLU A 40 6.71 -8.47 -3.05
C GLU A 40 6.77 -8.29 -1.53
N ASP A 41 5.99 -7.34 -0.98
CA ASP A 41 5.86 -7.14 0.47
C ASP A 41 5.29 -8.40 1.14
N GLN A 42 4.26 -9.02 0.55
CA GLN A 42 3.68 -10.27 1.05
C GLN A 42 4.71 -11.42 1.05
N SER A 43 5.49 -11.56 0.00
CA SER A 43 6.55 -12.57 -0.08
C SER A 43 7.60 -12.37 1.03
N THR A 44 7.94 -11.11 1.32
CA THR A 44 8.84 -10.75 2.41
C THR A 44 8.24 -11.10 3.78
N ILE A 45 6.95 -10.87 3.97
CA ILE A 45 6.22 -11.27 5.19
C ILE A 45 6.24 -12.78 5.37
N ALA A 46 5.97 -13.56 4.31
CA ALA A 46 6.01 -15.02 4.36
C ALA A 46 7.40 -15.54 4.77
N LYS A 47 8.47 -14.98 4.17
CA LYS A 47 9.84 -15.28 4.55
C LYS A 47 10.14 -14.92 6.01
N ALA A 48 9.69 -13.76 6.46
CA ALA A 48 9.89 -13.31 7.83
C ALA A 48 9.21 -14.25 8.84
N ILE A 49 7.99 -14.71 8.57
CA ILE A 49 7.27 -15.69 9.39
C ILE A 49 8.06 -17.00 9.50
N GLY A 50 8.59 -17.52 8.37
CA GLY A 50 9.44 -18.72 8.37
C GLY A 50 10.70 -18.54 9.22
N GLN A 51 11.41 -17.41 9.06
CA GLN A 51 12.62 -17.12 9.84
C GLN A 51 12.34 -16.93 11.33
N ILE A 52 11.22 -16.31 11.69
CA ILE A 52 10.79 -16.21 13.10
C ILE A 52 10.58 -17.60 13.68
N SER A 53 9.88 -18.49 12.95
CA SER A 53 9.64 -19.87 13.40
C SER A 53 10.94 -20.66 13.57
N GLU A 54 11.91 -20.52 12.66
CA GLU A 54 13.21 -21.19 12.74
C GLU A 54 14.11 -20.69 13.89
N LEU A 55 13.96 -19.41 14.27
CA LEU A 55 14.75 -18.78 15.33
C LEU A 55 14.12 -18.92 16.71
N THR A 56 12.84 -19.28 16.78
CA THR A 56 12.12 -19.44 18.05
C THR A 56 12.75 -20.56 18.88
N GLY A 57 13.05 -20.25 20.15
CA GLY A 57 13.68 -21.20 21.10
C GLY A 57 15.20 -21.25 21.01
N LYS A 58 15.87 -20.49 20.14
CA LYS A 58 17.33 -20.32 20.16
C LYS A 58 17.71 -19.24 21.16
N GLU A 59 18.68 -19.54 22.02
CA GLU A 59 19.04 -18.68 23.16
C GLU A 59 20.30 -17.85 22.96
N ASP A 60 20.99 -18.00 21.81
CA ASP A 60 22.19 -17.24 21.53
C ASP A 60 21.88 -15.78 21.09
N ALA A 61 22.82 -14.86 21.34
CA ALA A 61 22.64 -13.44 21.08
C ALA A 61 22.42 -13.13 19.59
N GLN A 62 23.00 -13.91 18.68
CA GLN A 62 22.84 -13.74 17.24
C GLN A 62 21.42 -14.07 16.82
N SER A 63 20.88 -15.20 17.30
CA SER A 63 19.49 -15.61 17.05
C SER A 63 18.49 -14.58 17.59
N ALA A 64 18.70 -14.10 18.81
CA ALA A 64 17.87 -13.04 19.39
C ALA A 64 17.87 -11.75 18.56
N ASN A 65 19.05 -11.34 18.08
CA ASN A 65 19.18 -10.18 17.19
C ASN A 65 18.40 -10.40 15.88
N GLN A 66 18.58 -11.55 15.21
CA GLN A 66 17.89 -11.85 13.95
C GLN A 66 16.39 -11.98 14.15
N LEU A 67 15.92 -12.57 15.23
CA LEU A 67 14.50 -12.68 15.57
C LEU A 67 13.85 -11.29 15.65
N SER A 68 14.47 -10.36 16.37
CA SER A 68 13.98 -8.98 16.50
C SER A 68 13.89 -8.28 15.13
N ARG A 69 14.87 -8.48 14.26
CA ARG A 69 14.89 -7.90 12.92
C ARG A 69 13.80 -8.47 12.02
N TRP A 70 13.57 -9.79 12.07
CA TRP A 70 12.50 -10.40 11.26
C TRP A 70 11.11 -10.01 11.74
N VAL A 71 10.90 -9.86 13.04
CA VAL A 71 9.65 -9.31 13.58
C VAL A 71 9.42 -7.90 13.05
N ALA A 72 10.42 -7.02 13.14
CA ALA A 72 10.32 -5.65 12.62
C ALA A 72 10.06 -5.62 11.10
N THR A 73 10.73 -6.48 10.33
CA THR A 73 10.52 -6.61 8.88
C THR A 73 9.08 -7.02 8.56
N LYS A 74 8.54 -8.02 9.26
CA LYS A 74 7.14 -8.48 9.10
C LYS A 74 6.15 -7.33 9.34
N GLU A 75 6.33 -6.59 10.44
CA GLU A 75 5.48 -5.45 10.79
C GLU A 75 5.54 -4.32 9.74
N ASP A 76 6.74 -3.98 9.29
CA ASP A 76 6.95 -2.90 8.32
C ASP A 76 6.31 -3.22 6.97
N HIS A 77 6.55 -4.41 6.42
CA HIS A 77 5.99 -4.82 5.14
C HIS A 77 4.46 -4.96 5.17
N ALA A 78 3.88 -5.46 6.27
CA ALA A 78 2.44 -5.47 6.43
C ALA A 78 1.84 -4.05 6.51
N SER A 79 2.55 -3.11 7.16
CA SER A 79 2.16 -1.69 7.21
C SER A 79 2.24 -1.03 5.85
N LYS A 80 3.26 -1.35 5.02
CA LYS A 80 3.38 -0.85 3.64
C LYS A 80 2.18 -1.26 2.79
N ILE A 81 1.75 -2.52 2.87
CA ILE A 81 0.55 -3.00 2.16
C ILE A 81 -0.68 -2.20 2.61
N GLN A 82 -0.89 -2.05 3.92
CA GLN A 82 -2.01 -1.28 4.44
C GLN A 82 -1.98 0.18 3.96
N LYS A 83 -0.80 0.79 3.90
CA LYS A 83 -0.61 2.15 3.39
C LYS A 83 -0.96 2.26 1.91
N ILE A 84 -0.52 1.31 1.08
CA ILE A 84 -0.87 1.27 -0.36
C ILE A 84 -2.40 1.21 -0.52
N ILE A 85 -3.06 0.32 0.21
CA ILE A 85 -4.52 0.20 0.14
C ILE A 85 -5.20 1.51 0.57
N ALA A 86 -4.82 2.07 1.72
CA ALA A 86 -5.47 3.25 2.28
C ALA A 86 -5.24 4.50 1.41
N GLU A 87 -3.99 4.80 1.11
CA GLU A 87 -3.60 6.07 0.51
C GLU A 87 -3.73 6.05 -1.02
N TYR A 88 -3.42 4.92 -1.67
CA TYR A 88 -3.49 4.83 -3.12
C TYR A 88 -4.87 4.35 -3.59
N PHE A 89 -5.31 3.16 -3.20
CA PHE A 89 -6.56 2.61 -3.72
C PHE A 89 -7.80 3.27 -3.14
N LEU A 90 -7.97 3.28 -1.83
CA LEU A 90 -9.19 3.82 -1.19
C LEU A 90 -9.34 5.32 -1.39
N THR A 91 -8.25 6.08 -1.27
CA THR A 91 -8.30 7.54 -1.36
C THR A 91 -8.37 8.05 -2.80
N GLN A 92 -7.65 7.41 -3.75
CA GLN A 92 -7.48 8.00 -5.08
C GLN A 92 -8.18 7.22 -6.19
N ARG A 93 -8.23 5.88 -6.10
CA ARG A 93 -8.59 5.04 -7.25
C ARG A 93 -10.00 4.49 -7.18
N ILE A 94 -10.50 4.16 -6.01
CA ILE A 94 -11.85 3.63 -5.84
C ILE A 94 -12.83 4.81 -5.81
N LYS A 95 -13.68 4.89 -6.82
CA LYS A 95 -14.66 5.97 -7.00
C LYS A 95 -16.06 5.49 -6.68
N SER A 96 -16.82 6.28 -5.91
CA SER A 96 -18.20 5.97 -5.53
C SER A 96 -19.16 5.88 -6.73
N SER A 97 -18.78 6.42 -7.88
CA SER A 97 -19.53 6.32 -9.13
C SER A 97 -19.27 5.03 -9.91
N SER A 98 -18.38 4.14 -9.44
CA SER A 98 -18.10 2.87 -10.10
C SER A 98 -19.17 1.85 -9.80
N ASP A 99 -19.63 1.12 -10.81
CA ASP A 99 -20.54 -0.02 -10.65
C ASP A 99 -19.95 -1.15 -9.78
N LYS A 100 -18.62 -1.18 -9.64
CA LYS A 100 -17.88 -2.14 -8.80
C LYS A 100 -17.53 -1.59 -7.42
N TYR A 101 -18.05 -0.43 -7.03
CA TYR A 101 -17.64 0.28 -5.81
C TYR A 101 -17.65 -0.63 -4.57
N ASP A 102 -18.76 -1.32 -4.32
CA ASP A 102 -18.89 -2.22 -3.17
C ASP A 102 -17.92 -3.40 -3.20
N ALA A 103 -17.71 -3.99 -4.39
CA ALA A 103 -16.78 -5.09 -4.57
C ALA A 103 -15.32 -4.65 -4.34
N LEU A 104 -14.96 -3.46 -4.82
CA LEU A 104 -13.65 -2.86 -4.63
C LEU A 104 -13.40 -2.52 -3.15
N LEU A 105 -14.38 -1.96 -2.44
CA LEU A 105 -14.27 -1.69 -1.00
C LEU A 105 -14.09 -2.97 -0.19
N LYS A 106 -14.87 -4.01 -0.48
CA LYS A 106 -14.75 -5.32 0.18
C LYS A 106 -13.39 -5.95 -0.07
N GLY A 107 -12.90 -5.90 -1.31
CA GLY A 107 -11.58 -6.41 -1.66
C GLY A 107 -10.45 -5.66 -0.95
N ALA A 108 -10.47 -4.34 -0.98
CA ALA A 108 -9.50 -3.50 -0.29
C ALA A 108 -9.49 -3.75 1.24
N HIS A 109 -10.67 -3.83 1.86
CA HIS A 109 -10.81 -4.16 3.28
C HIS A 109 -10.26 -5.55 3.60
N ALA A 110 -10.52 -6.56 2.76
CA ALA A 110 -10.00 -7.91 2.94
C ALA A 110 -8.47 -7.94 2.97
N VAL A 111 -7.81 -7.19 2.08
CA VAL A 111 -6.34 -7.05 2.08
C VAL A 111 -5.85 -6.40 3.39
N MET A 112 -6.48 -5.32 3.85
CA MET A 112 -6.09 -4.64 5.09
C MET A 112 -6.21 -5.56 6.32
N VAL A 113 -7.30 -6.34 6.40
CA VAL A 113 -7.51 -7.31 7.49
C VAL A 113 -6.50 -8.46 7.43
N ALA A 114 -6.22 -8.98 6.24
CA ALA A 114 -5.22 -10.04 6.07
C ALA A 114 -3.81 -9.56 6.46
N ALA A 115 -3.43 -8.33 6.08
CA ALA A 115 -2.17 -7.72 6.49
C ALA A 115 -2.10 -7.53 8.02
N MET A 116 -3.20 -7.10 8.66
CA MET A 116 -3.29 -7.02 10.12
C MET A 116 -3.06 -8.38 10.78
N LYS A 117 -3.65 -9.47 10.26
CA LYS A 117 -3.43 -10.83 10.79
C LYS A 117 -1.98 -11.28 10.69
N CYS A 118 -1.26 -10.90 9.62
CA CYS A 118 0.18 -11.15 9.51
C CYS A 118 0.97 -10.41 10.59
N LYS A 119 0.52 -9.23 11.03
CA LYS A 119 1.15 -8.52 12.16
C LYS A 119 0.91 -9.23 13.49
N GLN A 120 -0.30 -9.72 13.71
CA GLN A 120 -0.74 -10.31 14.97
C GLN A 120 -0.20 -11.73 15.24
N GLY A 121 0.27 -12.45 14.22
CA GLY A 121 0.68 -13.83 14.37
C GLY A 121 1.83 -14.24 13.47
N VAL A 122 2.28 -15.49 13.66
CA VAL A 122 3.37 -16.11 12.91
C VAL A 122 2.92 -17.39 12.18
N ASP A 123 1.60 -17.55 11.97
CA ASP A 123 1.07 -18.66 11.18
C ASP A 123 1.25 -18.34 9.69
N VAL A 124 1.91 -19.26 8.97
CA VAL A 124 2.13 -19.19 7.51
C VAL A 124 0.81 -18.98 6.75
N LYS A 125 -0.28 -19.58 7.22
CA LYS A 125 -1.61 -19.41 6.61
C LYS A 125 -2.07 -17.95 6.54
N ASN A 126 -1.59 -17.08 7.43
CA ASN A 126 -1.88 -15.65 7.35
C ASN A 126 -1.24 -15.01 6.10
N ALA A 127 0.00 -15.41 5.79
CA ALA A 127 0.69 -14.92 4.58
C ALA A 127 0.02 -15.44 3.30
N ASP A 128 -0.43 -16.69 3.28
CA ASP A 128 -1.17 -17.26 2.14
C ASP A 128 -2.53 -16.58 1.95
N SER A 129 -3.23 -16.31 3.06
CA SER A 129 -4.49 -15.57 3.04
C SER A 129 -4.31 -14.13 2.54
N LEU A 130 -3.20 -13.48 2.91
CA LEU A 130 -2.87 -12.15 2.41
C LEU A 130 -2.60 -12.16 0.90
N LYS A 131 -1.84 -13.14 0.41
CA LYS A 131 -1.62 -13.33 -1.03
C LYS A 131 -2.93 -13.46 -1.78
N SER A 132 -3.78 -14.38 -1.34
CA SER A 132 -5.09 -14.63 -1.96
C SER A 132 -6.00 -13.38 -1.94
N ALA A 133 -5.94 -12.59 -0.86
CA ALA A 133 -6.71 -11.34 -0.78
C ALA A 133 -6.21 -10.30 -1.78
N ILE A 134 -4.89 -10.15 -1.95
CA ILE A 134 -4.29 -9.22 -2.93
C ILE A 134 -4.68 -9.63 -4.35
N GLU A 135 -4.51 -10.92 -4.72
CA GLU A 135 -4.84 -11.45 -6.05
C GLU A 135 -6.33 -11.32 -6.35
N SER A 136 -7.20 -11.59 -5.38
CA SER A 136 -8.65 -11.42 -5.52
C SER A 136 -9.03 -9.95 -5.72
N PHE A 137 -8.43 -9.04 -4.97
CA PHE A 137 -8.64 -7.60 -5.13
C PHE A 137 -8.18 -7.12 -6.51
N GLN A 138 -6.99 -7.55 -6.96
CA GLN A 138 -6.47 -7.26 -8.29
C GLN A 138 -7.44 -7.73 -9.38
N SER A 139 -7.93 -8.97 -9.29
CA SER A 139 -8.87 -9.53 -10.26
C SER A 139 -10.18 -8.73 -10.40
N VAL A 140 -10.69 -8.17 -9.29
CA VAL A 140 -11.88 -7.30 -9.33
C VAL A 140 -11.53 -5.94 -9.91
N TYR A 141 -10.35 -5.43 -9.59
CA TYR A 141 -9.90 -4.09 -9.98
C TYR A 141 -9.62 -4.00 -11.49
N GLU A 142 -8.97 -5.01 -12.07
CA GLU A 142 -8.53 -5.02 -13.46
C GLU A 142 -9.62 -5.45 -14.48
N LYS A 143 -10.72 -6.05 -14.03
CA LYS A 143 -11.88 -6.40 -14.90
C LYS A 143 -12.76 -5.20 -15.21
#